data_bb8ee13e1bfeeb1610cdd34844e5d248
#
_entry.id   bb8ee13e1bfeeb1610cdd34844e5d248
#
_cell.length_a   1.000
_cell.length_b   1.000
_cell.length_c   1.000
_cell.angle_alpha   90.00
_cell.angle_beta   90.00
_cell.angle_gamma   90.00
#
_symmetry.space_group_name_H-M   'P 1'
#
loop_
_entity.id
_entity.type
_entity.pdbx_description
1 polymer ?
#
loop_
_entity_poly.entity_id
_entity_poly.type
_entity_poly.pdbx_seq_one_letter_code
_entity_poly.pdbx_strand_id
1 'polypeptide(L)'
;MREATYETVYDITKEQYYDLMLSSAFQRDVHLHGLKMKIWNNVDEFPQPRALRRRAYSEPTLRLPQWMARFAQRSQAYTEYSDFDPETLSRRTRVVPRIGANVMNFLVEERYVDVDGDAGKCKVISKVQIHAKILFFRNLFEKWILEQSEEKVEERDSYVKTALKEHAFDHLLTYVGEEEANDAKATNGQTRQLFVKPMFATLALAVVSQLASAKRRERAG
;
A
#
# COMPACT_ATOMS: atom_id res chain seq x y z
N MET A 1 20.14 -1.06 0.43
CA MET A 1 18.92 -0.31 0.10
C MET A 1 18.85 -0.17 -1.41
N ARG A 2 17.72 -0.50 -1.99
CA ARG A 2 17.43 -0.25 -3.43
C ARG A 2 16.24 0.69 -3.54
N GLU A 3 16.18 1.43 -4.64
CA GLU A 3 15.06 2.28 -4.97
C GLU A 3 14.75 2.24 -6.47
N ALA A 4 13.49 2.54 -6.79
CA ALA A 4 13.01 2.75 -8.16
C ALA A 4 12.01 3.90 -8.17
N THR A 5 11.89 4.59 -9.30
CA THR A 5 10.92 5.65 -9.52
C THR A 5 10.10 5.30 -10.75
N TYR A 6 8.78 5.40 -10.62
CA TYR A 6 7.82 5.15 -11.68
C TYR A 6 7.02 6.42 -11.93
N GLU A 7 6.72 6.71 -13.19
CA GLU A 7 5.91 7.87 -13.57
C GLU A 7 4.73 7.41 -14.44
N THR A 8 3.54 7.90 -14.12
CA THR A 8 2.33 7.63 -14.88
C THR A 8 1.53 8.91 -15.05
N VAL A 9 0.94 9.08 -16.24
CA VAL A 9 0.06 10.21 -16.54
C VAL A 9 -1.38 9.71 -16.66
N TYR A 10 -2.30 10.48 -16.05
CA TYR A 10 -3.75 10.28 -16.10
C TYR A 10 -4.45 11.52 -16.66
N ASP A 11 -5.54 11.32 -17.39
CA ASP A 11 -6.34 12.38 -18.03
C ASP A 11 -7.36 12.98 -17.05
N ILE A 12 -6.89 13.37 -15.86
CA ILE A 12 -7.63 14.11 -14.82
C ILE A 12 -6.66 15.04 -14.09
N THR A 13 -7.15 16.07 -13.38
CA THR A 13 -6.28 16.98 -12.64
C THR A 13 -5.61 16.29 -11.45
N LYS A 14 -4.54 16.85 -10.93
CA LYS A 14 -3.84 16.33 -9.76
C LYS A 14 -4.71 16.35 -8.51
N GLU A 15 -5.58 17.37 -8.37
CA GLU A 15 -6.55 17.48 -7.28
C GLU A 15 -7.59 16.36 -7.36
N GLN A 16 -8.15 16.12 -8.55
CA GLN A 16 -9.09 15.01 -8.78
C GLN A 16 -8.46 13.65 -8.49
N TYR A 17 -7.21 13.44 -8.94
CA TYR A 17 -6.52 12.19 -8.63
C TYR A 17 -6.24 12.03 -7.14
N TYR A 18 -5.82 13.11 -6.46
CA TYR A 18 -5.64 13.11 -5.01
C TYR A 18 -6.93 12.75 -4.27
N ASP A 19 -8.06 13.35 -4.67
CA ASP A 19 -9.36 13.08 -4.07
C ASP A 19 -9.82 11.62 -4.31
N LEU A 20 -9.60 11.07 -5.50
CA LEU A 20 -9.80 9.62 -5.73
C LEU A 20 -8.95 8.77 -4.79
N MET A 21 -7.69 9.15 -4.54
CA MET A 21 -6.81 8.42 -3.63
C MET A 21 -7.27 8.48 -2.18
N LEU A 22 -7.99 9.54 -1.76
CA LEU A 22 -8.64 9.61 -0.44
C LEU A 22 -9.83 8.67 -0.34
N SER A 23 -10.54 8.39 -1.43
CA SER A 23 -11.73 7.53 -1.43
C SER A 23 -11.40 6.07 -1.10
N SER A 24 -11.99 5.54 -0.02
CA SER A 24 -11.88 4.12 0.33
C SER A 24 -12.54 3.21 -0.71
N ALA A 25 -13.62 3.66 -1.36
CA ALA A 25 -14.29 2.93 -2.43
C ALA A 25 -13.37 2.77 -3.64
N PHE A 26 -12.74 3.86 -4.11
CA PHE A 26 -11.76 3.81 -5.19
C PHE A 26 -10.58 2.89 -4.86
N GLN A 27 -9.99 3.06 -3.67
CA GLN A 27 -8.84 2.25 -3.25
C GLN A 27 -9.20 0.76 -3.18
N ARG A 28 -10.37 0.45 -2.63
CA ARG A 28 -10.87 -0.93 -2.55
C ARG A 28 -11.02 -1.54 -3.94
N ASP A 29 -11.61 -0.82 -4.86
CA ASP A 29 -11.84 -1.27 -6.23
C ASP A 29 -10.51 -1.53 -6.95
N VAL A 30 -9.58 -0.57 -6.90
CA VAL A 30 -8.23 -0.70 -7.47
C VAL A 30 -7.48 -1.90 -6.90
N HIS A 31 -7.54 -2.12 -5.57
CA HIS A 31 -6.82 -3.22 -4.95
C HIS A 31 -7.43 -4.59 -5.26
N LEU A 32 -8.77 -4.71 -5.25
CA LEU A 32 -9.43 -5.99 -5.48
C LEU A 32 -9.48 -6.35 -6.97
N HIS A 33 -9.78 -5.40 -7.84
CA HIS A 33 -9.98 -5.65 -9.27
C HIS A 33 -8.75 -5.30 -10.12
N GLY A 34 -8.10 -4.17 -9.85
CA GLY A 34 -6.88 -3.76 -10.55
C GLY A 34 -5.68 -4.61 -10.17
N LEU A 35 -5.36 -4.68 -8.90
CA LEU A 35 -4.19 -5.43 -8.38
C LEU A 35 -4.48 -6.90 -8.07
N LYS A 36 -5.75 -7.34 -8.22
CA LYS A 36 -6.20 -8.73 -8.00
C LYS A 36 -5.83 -9.26 -6.61
N MET A 37 -5.94 -8.41 -5.61
CA MET A 37 -5.71 -8.82 -4.21
C MET A 37 -6.86 -9.69 -3.72
N LYS A 38 -6.56 -10.66 -2.87
CA LYS A 38 -7.58 -11.52 -2.25
C LYS A 38 -8.39 -10.75 -1.21
N ILE A 39 -7.72 -9.90 -0.46
CA ILE A 39 -8.30 -9.13 0.64
C ILE A 39 -7.68 -7.74 0.62
N TRP A 40 -8.53 -6.72 0.78
CA TRP A 40 -8.13 -5.37 1.12
C TRP A 40 -9.19 -4.77 2.06
N ASN A 41 -8.78 -4.38 3.28
CA ASN A 41 -9.63 -3.74 4.28
C ASN A 41 -8.87 -2.57 4.90
N ASN A 42 -9.53 -1.45 5.10
CA ASN A 42 -8.91 -0.24 5.65
C ASN A 42 -9.65 0.31 6.87
N VAL A 43 -8.93 1.11 7.63
CA VAL A 43 -9.45 2.02 8.65
C VAL A 43 -8.82 3.37 8.37
N ASP A 44 -9.66 4.37 8.23
CA ASP A 44 -9.31 5.74 7.88
C ASP A 44 -9.52 6.67 9.07
N GLU A 45 -8.61 7.63 9.24
CA GLU A 45 -8.66 8.69 10.24
C GLU A 45 -8.35 10.01 9.53
N PHE A 46 -9.24 11.00 9.66
CA PHE A 46 -9.08 12.32 9.07
C PHE A 46 -8.69 13.33 10.16
N PRO A 47 -7.37 13.58 10.36
CA PRO A 47 -6.91 14.54 11.36
C PRO A 47 -7.23 15.99 10.98
N GLN A 48 -7.37 16.28 9.70
CA GLN A 48 -7.73 17.58 9.10
C GLN A 48 -8.50 17.35 7.79
N PRO A 49 -9.21 18.35 7.27
CA PRO A 49 -9.84 18.25 5.95
C PRO A 49 -8.82 17.84 4.87
N ARG A 50 -9.18 16.83 4.09
CA ARG A 50 -8.34 16.23 3.04
C ARG A 50 -6.99 15.64 3.51
N ALA A 51 -6.62 15.71 4.79
CA ALA A 51 -5.52 14.95 5.35
C ALA A 51 -6.05 13.61 5.87
N LEU A 52 -5.46 12.51 5.41
CA LEU A 52 -5.91 11.16 5.72
C LEU A 52 -4.74 10.32 6.26
N ARG A 53 -4.99 9.63 7.37
CA ARG A 53 -4.19 8.50 7.81
C ARG A 53 -4.96 7.21 7.56
N ARG A 54 -4.41 6.36 6.70
CA ARG A 54 -5.03 5.08 6.35
C ARG A 54 -4.17 3.93 6.85
N ARG A 55 -4.81 3.00 7.54
CA ARG A 55 -4.22 1.69 7.82
C ARG A 55 -4.99 0.64 7.04
N ALA A 56 -4.36 0.02 6.05
CA ALA A 56 -4.98 -1.02 5.25
C ALA A 56 -4.30 -2.37 5.46
N TYR A 57 -5.10 -3.43 5.61
CA TYR A 57 -4.65 -4.80 5.58
C TYR A 57 -4.85 -5.35 4.18
N SER A 58 -3.78 -5.91 3.60
CA SER A 58 -3.75 -6.41 2.23
C SER A 58 -3.23 -7.84 2.18
N GLU A 59 -3.85 -8.66 1.34
CA GLU A 59 -3.37 -9.99 1.00
C GLU A 59 -3.23 -10.12 -0.52
N PRO A 60 -2.02 -9.90 -1.07
CA PRO A 60 -1.78 -9.98 -2.50
C PRO A 60 -1.68 -11.44 -2.96
N THR A 61 -1.84 -11.63 -4.27
CA THR A 61 -1.46 -12.86 -4.96
C THR A 61 -0.11 -12.64 -5.63
N LEU A 62 0.99 -12.97 -4.96
CA LEU A 62 2.34 -12.84 -5.52
C LEU A 62 2.84 -14.18 -6.05
N ARG A 63 3.54 -14.14 -7.17
CA ARG A 63 4.29 -15.28 -7.70
C ARG A 63 5.63 -15.35 -6.99
N LEU A 64 5.71 -16.22 -5.98
CA LEU A 64 6.92 -16.37 -5.19
C LEU A 64 7.96 -17.22 -5.92
N PRO A 65 9.23 -16.78 -5.98
CA PRO A 65 10.32 -17.62 -6.42
C PRO A 65 10.42 -18.88 -5.56
N GLN A 66 10.87 -19.97 -6.15
CA GLN A 66 10.93 -21.27 -5.45
C GLN A 66 11.75 -21.22 -4.16
N TRP A 67 12.82 -20.40 -4.13
CA TRP A 67 13.65 -20.20 -2.93
C TRP A 67 12.91 -19.44 -1.80
N MET A 68 11.91 -18.61 -2.14
CA MET A 68 11.06 -17.92 -1.17
C MET A 68 9.84 -18.73 -0.76
N ALA A 69 9.38 -19.65 -1.58
CA ALA A 69 8.14 -20.40 -1.36
C ALA A 69 8.10 -21.07 0.03
N ARG A 70 9.24 -21.60 0.49
CA ARG A 70 9.36 -22.21 1.82
C ARG A 70 9.18 -21.22 2.99
N PHE A 71 9.54 -19.95 2.79
CA PHE A 71 9.47 -18.92 3.83
C PHE A 71 8.12 -18.20 3.84
N ALA A 72 7.50 -18.01 2.68
CA ALA A 72 6.27 -17.23 2.51
C ALA A 72 5.01 -18.09 2.31
N GLN A 73 5.09 -19.42 2.39
CA GLN A 73 3.93 -20.32 2.29
C GLN A 73 2.83 -20.03 3.32
N ARG A 74 3.16 -19.36 4.44
CA ARG A 74 2.23 -19.10 5.55
C ARG A 74 1.41 -17.83 5.43
N SER A 75 1.91 -16.78 4.80
CA SER A 75 1.15 -15.55 4.53
C SER A 75 1.96 -14.57 3.69
N GLN A 76 1.34 -14.05 2.64
CA GLN A 76 1.84 -12.91 1.86
C GLN A 76 1.25 -11.58 2.34
N ALA A 77 0.42 -11.62 3.38
CA ALA A 77 -0.29 -10.46 3.89
C ALA A 77 0.66 -9.41 4.48
N TYR A 78 0.27 -8.16 4.34
CA TYR A 78 0.95 -7.02 4.91
C TYR A 78 -0.05 -5.96 5.39
N THR A 79 0.46 -5.00 6.17
CA THR A 79 -0.30 -3.81 6.56
C THR A 79 0.39 -2.59 5.98
N GLU A 80 -0.39 -1.74 5.34
CA GLU A 80 0.01 -0.43 4.88
C GLU A 80 -0.37 0.63 5.91
N TYR A 81 0.54 1.57 6.13
CA TYR A 81 0.30 2.79 6.90
C TYR A 81 0.58 3.95 5.97
N SER A 82 -0.47 4.62 5.53
CA SER A 82 -0.40 5.73 4.58
C SER A 82 -0.79 7.03 5.25
N ASP A 83 0.05 8.05 5.06
CA ASP A 83 -0.22 9.43 5.42
C ASP A 83 -0.40 10.24 4.14
N PHE A 84 -1.50 10.97 4.04
CA PHE A 84 -1.84 11.83 2.91
C PHE A 84 -1.70 13.30 3.33
N ASP A 85 -0.97 14.05 2.55
CA ASP A 85 -0.70 15.46 2.77
C ASP A 85 -1.39 16.32 1.70
N PRO A 86 -2.42 17.10 2.07
CA PRO A 86 -3.16 17.94 1.13
C PRO A 86 -2.36 19.18 0.65
N GLU A 87 -1.36 19.64 1.42
CA GLU A 87 -0.56 20.81 1.05
C GLU A 87 0.38 20.49 -0.11
N THR A 88 0.97 19.32 -0.09
CA THR A 88 1.92 18.87 -1.11
C THR A 88 1.29 17.94 -2.14
N LEU A 89 0.01 17.62 -2.01
CA LEU A 89 -0.69 16.60 -2.80
C LEU A 89 0.17 15.34 -2.92
N SER A 90 0.47 14.74 -1.79
CA SER A 90 1.37 13.59 -1.73
C SER A 90 0.85 12.51 -0.78
N ARG A 91 1.38 11.31 -0.95
CA ARG A 91 1.13 10.18 -0.08
C ARG A 91 2.44 9.51 0.29
N ARG A 92 2.59 9.20 1.57
CA ARG A 92 3.70 8.38 2.06
C ARG A 92 3.16 7.11 2.68
N THR A 93 3.56 5.95 2.16
CA THR A 93 3.08 4.64 2.60
C THR A 93 4.23 3.80 3.10
N ARG A 94 4.12 3.33 4.35
CA ARG A 94 5.00 2.30 4.90
C ARG A 94 4.29 0.95 4.83
N VAL A 95 4.92 -0.02 4.17
CA VAL A 95 4.43 -1.38 4.07
C VAL A 95 5.12 -2.26 5.10
N VAL A 96 4.34 -2.92 5.94
CA VAL A 96 4.80 -3.79 7.01
C VAL A 96 4.30 -5.21 6.74
N PRO A 97 5.15 -6.14 6.27
CA PRO A 97 4.74 -7.50 6.01
C PRO A 97 4.39 -8.21 7.32
N ARG A 98 3.42 -9.10 7.27
CA ARG A 98 3.03 -9.92 8.44
C ARG A 98 4.17 -10.81 8.93
N ILE A 99 4.99 -11.29 8.01
CA ILE A 99 6.18 -12.09 8.31
C ILE A 99 7.42 -11.28 7.92
N GLY A 100 8.35 -11.10 8.83
CA GLY A 100 9.59 -10.36 8.58
C GLY A 100 9.49 -8.84 8.74
N ALA A 101 8.51 -8.34 9.49
CA ALA A 101 8.32 -6.90 9.75
C ALA A 101 9.57 -6.18 10.29
N ASN A 102 10.39 -6.88 11.07
CA ASN A 102 11.63 -6.35 11.69
C ASN A 102 12.87 -6.48 10.78
N VAL A 103 12.76 -7.22 9.68
CA VAL A 103 13.88 -7.42 8.73
C VAL A 103 13.67 -6.73 7.39
N MET A 104 12.55 -6.06 7.18
CA MET A 104 12.26 -5.33 5.96
C MET A 104 11.70 -3.94 6.27
N ASN A 105 12.25 -2.94 5.60
CA ASN A 105 11.66 -1.61 5.51
C ASN A 105 11.28 -1.36 4.05
N PHE A 106 9.99 -1.13 3.81
CA PHE A 106 9.44 -0.87 2.49
C PHE A 106 8.62 0.42 2.55
N LEU A 107 9.04 1.42 1.79
CA LEU A 107 8.45 2.75 1.75
C LEU A 107 8.07 3.09 0.32
N VAL A 108 6.89 3.66 0.14
CA VAL A 108 6.41 4.24 -1.11
C VAL A 108 6.07 5.70 -0.85
N GLU A 109 6.62 6.59 -1.65
CA GLU A 109 6.29 8.02 -1.65
C GLU A 109 5.70 8.36 -3.02
N GLU A 110 4.51 8.92 -3.04
CA GLU A 110 3.84 9.37 -4.26
C GLU A 110 3.60 10.88 -4.21
N ARG A 111 3.81 11.53 -5.35
CA ARG A 111 3.48 12.94 -5.57
C ARG A 111 2.61 13.08 -6.78
N TYR A 112 1.62 13.96 -6.69
CA TYR A 112 0.69 14.25 -7.75
C TYR A 112 0.96 15.65 -8.26
N VAL A 113 1.41 15.77 -9.51
CA VAL A 113 1.85 17.03 -10.10
C VAL A 113 1.17 17.26 -11.45
N ASP A 114 1.10 18.51 -11.88
CA ASP A 114 0.63 18.83 -13.22
C ASP A 114 1.62 18.31 -14.28
N VAL A 115 1.12 17.96 -15.43
CA VAL A 115 1.95 17.75 -16.61
C VAL A 115 2.33 19.11 -17.20
N ASP A 116 3.59 19.33 -17.51
CA ASP A 116 4.07 20.56 -18.09
C ASP A 116 3.23 20.97 -19.33
N GLY A 117 2.60 22.15 -19.27
CA GLY A 117 1.73 22.67 -20.32
C GLY A 117 0.32 22.11 -20.40
N ASP A 118 -0.09 21.19 -19.50
CA ASP A 118 -1.42 20.60 -19.48
C ASP A 118 -1.92 20.39 -18.03
N ALA A 119 -2.59 21.41 -17.48
CA ALA A 119 -3.18 21.34 -16.14
C ALA A 119 -4.39 20.38 -16.04
N GLY A 120 -4.92 19.88 -17.17
CA GLY A 120 -5.96 18.87 -17.20
C GLY A 120 -5.47 17.45 -16.98
N LYS A 121 -4.14 17.28 -16.82
CA LYS A 121 -3.52 15.95 -16.61
C LYS A 121 -2.69 15.90 -15.35
N CYS A 122 -2.79 14.78 -14.65
CA CYS A 122 -1.99 14.47 -13.48
C CYS A 122 -0.84 13.53 -13.84
N LYS A 123 0.38 13.91 -13.48
CA LYS A 123 1.52 13.00 -13.42
C LYS A 123 1.71 12.52 -12.00
N VAL A 124 1.63 11.22 -11.81
CA VAL A 124 1.94 10.53 -10.55
C VAL A 124 3.38 10.07 -10.59
N ILE A 125 4.16 10.53 -9.62
CA ILE A 125 5.57 10.12 -9.44
C ILE A 125 5.62 9.26 -8.20
N SER A 126 5.87 7.95 -8.37
CA SER A 126 5.95 6.97 -7.29
C SER A 126 7.40 6.56 -7.06
N LYS A 127 7.95 6.89 -5.90
CA LYS A 127 9.28 6.46 -5.44
C LYS A 127 9.15 5.30 -4.48
N VAL A 128 9.68 4.15 -4.86
CA VAL A 128 9.68 2.92 -4.05
C VAL A 128 11.08 2.71 -3.48
N GLN A 129 11.16 2.52 -2.17
CA GLN A 129 12.40 2.23 -1.46
C GLN A 129 12.27 0.95 -0.67
N ILE A 130 13.26 0.05 -0.82
CA ILE A 130 13.33 -1.19 -0.06
C ILE A 130 14.68 -1.36 0.61
N HIS A 131 14.63 -1.77 1.86
CA HIS A 131 15.80 -2.16 2.61
C HIS A 131 15.51 -3.45 3.38
N ALA A 132 16.18 -4.54 3.00
CA ALA A 132 16.08 -5.82 3.66
C ALA A 132 17.33 -6.08 4.53
N LYS A 133 17.12 -6.46 5.78
CA LYS A 133 18.18 -6.88 6.72
C LYS A 133 18.38 -8.39 6.70
N ILE A 134 18.39 -8.98 5.50
CA ILE A 134 18.53 -10.43 5.30
C ILE A 134 19.96 -10.71 4.87
N LEU A 135 20.70 -11.43 5.69
CA LEU A 135 22.05 -11.86 5.35
C LEU A 135 21.98 -12.82 4.13
N PHE A 136 22.97 -12.76 3.24
CA PHE A 136 23.17 -13.60 2.04
C PHE A 136 22.21 -13.38 0.86
N PHE A 137 20.92 -13.10 1.08
CA PHE A 137 19.92 -12.99 0.00
C PHE A 137 19.40 -11.57 -0.22
N ARG A 138 19.95 -10.57 0.48
CA ARG A 138 19.47 -9.20 0.45
C ARG A 138 19.29 -8.66 -0.96
N ASN A 139 20.34 -8.71 -1.78
CA ASN A 139 20.33 -8.11 -3.11
C ASN A 139 19.31 -8.79 -4.04
N LEU A 140 19.19 -10.12 -3.95
CA LEU A 140 18.23 -10.89 -4.73
C LEU A 140 16.80 -10.58 -4.31
N PHE A 141 16.56 -10.48 -3.00
CA PHE A 141 15.26 -10.17 -2.44
C PHE A 141 14.82 -8.73 -2.78
N GLU A 142 15.70 -7.73 -2.56
CA GLU A 142 15.41 -6.33 -2.87
C GLU A 142 15.14 -6.15 -4.38
N LYS A 143 15.89 -6.83 -5.25
CA LYS A 143 15.66 -6.83 -6.70
C LYS A 143 14.29 -7.40 -7.05
N TRP A 144 13.97 -8.59 -6.51
CA TRP A 144 12.69 -9.25 -6.77
C TRP A 144 11.49 -8.39 -6.31
N ILE A 145 11.57 -7.75 -5.14
CA ILE A 145 10.49 -6.85 -4.68
C ILE A 145 10.30 -5.68 -5.63
N LEU A 146 11.39 -5.07 -6.15
CA LEU A 146 11.27 -3.97 -7.10
C LEU A 146 10.63 -4.44 -8.43
N GLU A 147 11.01 -5.61 -8.94
CA GLU A 147 10.39 -6.22 -10.13
C GLU A 147 8.89 -6.46 -9.91
N GLN A 148 8.49 -6.97 -8.72
CA GLN A 148 7.08 -7.14 -8.39
C GLN A 148 6.36 -5.79 -8.21
N SER A 149 7.05 -4.75 -7.71
CA SER A 149 6.47 -3.42 -7.59
C SER A 149 6.20 -2.79 -8.95
N GLU A 150 7.11 -2.97 -9.92
CA GLU A 150 6.95 -2.51 -11.29
C GLU A 150 5.72 -3.15 -11.95
N GLU A 151 5.63 -4.50 -11.92
CA GLU A 151 4.47 -5.25 -12.42
C GLU A 151 3.15 -4.74 -11.81
N LYS A 152 3.15 -4.49 -10.49
CA LYS A 152 1.95 -4.00 -9.79
C LYS A 152 1.60 -2.54 -10.12
N VAL A 153 2.59 -1.70 -10.33
CA VAL A 153 2.35 -0.32 -10.80
C VAL A 153 1.72 -0.35 -12.20
N GLU A 154 2.23 -1.15 -13.12
CA GLU A 154 1.69 -1.29 -14.48
C GLU A 154 0.24 -1.85 -14.47
N GLU A 155 -0.03 -2.88 -13.67
CA GLU A 155 -1.39 -3.45 -13.50
C GLU A 155 -2.36 -2.39 -12.99
N ARG A 156 -1.99 -1.65 -11.92
CA ARG A 156 -2.78 -0.56 -11.36
C ARG A 156 -3.07 0.51 -12.40
N ASP A 157 -2.03 0.98 -13.08
CA ASP A 157 -2.11 2.09 -14.00
C ASP A 157 -2.97 1.74 -15.22
N SER A 158 -2.84 0.53 -15.74
CA SER A 158 -3.69 0.03 -16.82
C SER A 158 -5.17 -0.01 -16.40
N TYR A 159 -5.44 -0.53 -15.20
CA TYR A 159 -6.79 -0.59 -14.65
C TYR A 159 -7.40 0.79 -14.46
N VAL A 160 -6.68 1.69 -13.77
CA VAL A 160 -7.18 3.06 -13.49
C VAL A 160 -7.41 3.84 -14.78
N LYS A 161 -6.52 3.76 -15.75
CA LYS A 161 -6.69 4.43 -17.06
C LYS A 161 -7.94 3.92 -17.79
N THR A 162 -8.18 2.62 -17.76
CA THR A 162 -9.39 2.03 -18.37
C THR A 162 -10.65 2.52 -17.66
N ALA A 163 -10.68 2.43 -16.34
CA ALA A 163 -11.83 2.82 -15.55
C ALA A 163 -12.15 4.33 -15.65
N LEU A 164 -11.12 5.19 -15.75
CA LEU A 164 -11.32 6.62 -16.01
C LEU A 164 -11.93 6.88 -17.39
N LYS A 165 -11.49 6.17 -18.44
CA LYS A 165 -12.08 6.27 -19.79
C LYS A 165 -13.52 5.80 -19.84
N GLU A 166 -13.88 4.83 -19.02
CA GLU A 166 -15.24 4.28 -18.91
C GLU A 166 -16.12 5.08 -17.95
N HIS A 167 -15.61 6.21 -17.40
CA HIS A 167 -16.33 7.06 -16.45
C HIS A 167 -16.78 6.34 -15.17
N ALA A 168 -16.10 5.23 -14.82
CA ALA A 168 -16.47 4.39 -13.69
C ALA A 168 -16.37 5.11 -12.34
N PHE A 169 -15.54 6.15 -12.26
CA PHE A 169 -15.28 6.91 -11.02
C PHE A 169 -15.87 8.32 -11.01
N ASP A 170 -16.65 8.73 -12.02
CA ASP A 170 -17.22 10.08 -12.10
C ASP A 170 -18.07 10.44 -10.87
N HIS A 171 -18.81 9.46 -10.35
CA HIS A 171 -19.60 9.63 -9.13
C HIS A 171 -18.76 9.91 -7.87
N LEU A 172 -17.50 9.44 -7.83
CA LEU A 172 -16.57 9.70 -6.72
C LEU A 172 -15.93 11.08 -6.83
N LEU A 173 -15.72 11.58 -8.05
CA LEU A 173 -15.15 12.91 -8.31
C LEU A 173 -16.12 14.04 -7.95
N THR A 174 -17.43 13.78 -7.97
CA THR A 174 -18.48 14.74 -7.59
C THR A 174 -18.80 14.75 -6.09
N TYR A 175 -18.52 13.66 -5.39
CA TYR A 175 -18.95 13.42 -3.99
C TYR A 175 -18.03 14.02 -2.93
N VAL A 176 -16.75 14.19 -3.24
CA VAL A 176 -15.73 14.63 -2.26
C VAL A 176 -15.99 16.06 -1.75
N GLY A 177 -16.73 16.88 -2.51
CA GLY A 177 -17.12 18.24 -2.11
C GLY A 177 -18.29 18.32 -1.13
N GLU A 178 -19.17 17.31 -1.06
CA GLU A 178 -20.40 17.35 -0.27
C GLU A 178 -20.33 16.57 1.06
N GLU A 179 -19.60 15.46 1.13
CA GLU A 179 -19.42 14.70 2.37
C GLU A 179 -18.56 15.43 3.41
N GLU A 180 -17.55 16.19 2.99
CA GLU A 180 -16.73 17.00 3.92
C GLU A 180 -17.55 18.05 4.70
N ALA A 181 -18.64 18.55 4.11
CA ALA A 181 -19.53 19.52 4.78
C ALA A 181 -20.45 18.86 5.82
N ASN A 182 -20.78 17.57 5.67
CA ASN A 182 -21.70 16.87 6.55
C ASN A 182 -21.00 16.09 7.67
N ASP A 183 -19.83 15.50 7.43
CA ASP A 183 -19.07 14.76 8.45
C ASP A 183 -18.39 15.69 9.48
N ALA A 184 -18.04 16.91 9.12
CA ALA A 184 -17.59 17.92 10.08
C ALA A 184 -18.66 18.29 11.12
N LYS A 185 -19.94 18.02 10.82
CA LYS A 185 -21.08 18.20 11.76
C LYS A 185 -21.42 16.95 12.58
N ALA A 186 -21.05 15.77 12.11
CA ALA A 186 -21.40 14.50 12.76
C ALA A 186 -20.36 13.99 13.78
N THR A 187 -19.12 14.45 13.73
CA THR A 187 -18.02 13.93 14.57
C THR A 187 -17.97 14.47 16.00
N ASN A 188 -18.97 15.24 16.45
CA ASN A 188 -19.04 15.72 17.83
C ASN A 188 -19.72 14.73 18.82
N GLY A 189 -19.87 13.50 18.50
CA GLY A 189 -20.44 12.51 19.43
C GLY A 189 -20.49 11.11 18.87
N GLN A 190 -19.48 10.35 18.97
CA GLN A 190 -19.43 8.93 19.33
C GLN A 190 -18.19 8.22 18.79
N THR A 191 -17.16 8.20 19.62
CA THR A 191 -16.05 7.24 19.47
C THR A 191 -16.59 5.84 19.78
N ARG A 192 -17.00 5.09 18.76
CA ARG A 192 -17.22 3.63 18.89
C ARG A 192 -15.87 2.93 18.83
N GLN A 193 -15.30 2.69 20.01
CA GLN A 193 -14.22 1.73 20.21
C GLN A 193 -14.72 0.32 19.88
N LEU A 194 -14.37 -0.17 18.70
CA LEU A 194 -14.40 -1.62 18.43
C LEU A 194 -13.10 -2.22 18.99
N PHE A 195 -13.20 -2.72 20.21
CA PHE A 195 -12.18 -3.56 20.82
C PHE A 195 -12.07 -4.89 20.05
N VAL A 196 -11.09 -5.00 19.15
CA VAL A 196 -10.63 -6.29 18.66
C VAL A 196 -9.52 -6.75 19.61
N LYS A 197 -9.83 -7.77 20.42
CA LYS A 197 -8.88 -8.39 21.36
C LYS A 197 -7.60 -8.84 20.64
N PRO A 198 -6.40 -8.62 21.21
CA PRO A 198 -5.16 -9.10 20.62
C PRO A 198 -5.00 -10.61 20.88
N MET A 199 -5.25 -11.44 19.86
CA MET A 199 -5.08 -12.89 19.92
C MET A 199 -3.85 -13.37 19.15
N PHE A 200 -2.76 -12.58 19.06
CA PHE A 200 -1.64 -12.87 18.16
C PHE A 200 -0.22 -12.68 18.75
N ALA A 201 -0.07 -12.92 20.06
CA ALA A 201 1.28 -12.84 20.68
C ALA A 201 2.13 -14.13 20.55
N THR A 202 1.58 -15.24 20.02
CA THR A 202 2.21 -16.56 20.20
C THR A 202 2.97 -17.10 18.98
N LEU A 203 2.93 -16.44 17.82
CA LEU A 203 3.53 -17.03 16.59
C LEU A 203 4.92 -16.48 16.20
N ALA A 204 5.33 -15.35 16.73
CA ALA A 204 6.65 -14.78 16.42
C ALA A 204 7.82 -15.56 17.06
N LEU A 205 7.58 -16.25 18.19
CA LEU A 205 8.59 -17.06 18.88
C LEU A 205 8.91 -18.39 18.19
N ALA A 206 7.99 -18.93 17.40
CA ALA A 206 8.18 -20.24 16.75
C ALA A 206 9.16 -20.22 15.58
N VAL A 207 9.28 -19.11 14.85
CA VAL A 207 10.18 -19.00 13.69
C VAL A 207 11.63 -18.81 14.13
N VAL A 208 11.85 -18.03 15.20
CA VAL A 208 13.19 -17.80 15.75
C VAL A 208 13.74 -19.08 16.40
N SER A 209 12.90 -19.88 17.05
CA SER A 209 13.32 -21.15 17.67
C SER A 209 13.65 -22.24 16.64
N GLN A 210 13.00 -22.27 15.49
CA GLN A 210 13.29 -23.23 14.42
C GLN A 210 14.58 -22.90 13.65
N LEU A 211 14.91 -21.62 13.47
CA LEU A 211 16.19 -21.21 12.88
C LEU A 211 17.38 -21.51 13.82
N ALA A 212 17.19 -21.37 15.12
CA ALA A 212 18.21 -21.73 16.12
C ALA A 212 18.44 -23.23 16.21
N SER A 213 17.40 -24.05 16.03
CA SER A 213 17.52 -25.52 16.07
C SER A 213 18.10 -26.11 14.79
N ALA A 214 17.84 -25.51 13.61
CA ALA A 214 18.48 -25.93 12.36
C ALA A 214 20.01 -25.68 12.39
N LYS A 215 20.43 -24.53 12.94
CA LYS A 215 21.85 -24.18 13.08
C LYS A 215 22.62 -25.06 14.10
N ARG A 216 21.91 -25.66 15.09
CA ARG A 216 22.51 -26.64 16.02
C ARG A 216 22.71 -28.01 15.37
N ARG A 217 21.83 -28.39 14.44
CA ARG A 217 21.97 -29.68 13.74
C ARG A 217 23.10 -29.69 12.72
N GLU A 218 23.39 -28.57 12.06
CA GLU A 218 24.54 -28.42 11.13
C GLU A 218 25.91 -28.39 11.83
N ARG A 219 25.96 -28.09 13.14
CA ARG A 219 27.20 -28.10 13.92
C ARG A 219 27.49 -29.39 14.65
N ALA A 220 26.56 -30.32 14.60
CA ALA A 220 26.67 -31.62 15.30
C ALA A 220 26.83 -32.84 14.36
N GLY A 221 26.92 -32.61 13.04
CA GLY A 221 27.28 -33.58 12.02
C GLY A 221 28.56 -33.16 11.29
#